data_4e924249fd4e9de06dc96dbf980c0da1
#
_entry.id   4e924249fd4e9de06dc96dbf980c0da1
#
_cell.length_a   1.000
_cell.length_b   1.000
_cell.length_c   1.000
_cell.angle_alpha   90.00
_cell.angle_beta   90.00
_cell.angle_gamma   90.00
#
_symmetry.space_group_name_H-M   'P 1'
#
loop_
_entity.id
_entity.type
_entity.pdbx_description
1 polymer ?
#
loop_
_entity_poly.entity_id
_entity_poly.type
_entity_poly.pdbx_seq_one_letter_code
_entity_poly.pdbx_strand_id
1 'polypeptide(L)'
;MIALLDVNLLIALAWPNHVHHRTALHWFDRNRKSGWATCPLTQSGFVRVSSNAHTLPDARSPREALALLRRIVGLPDHVFWQDDISIAAGDFIDEKKLHGHRQITDAHVLAVALRHGGRIATLDRGITHLVPAPHSAKEVVCVVID
;
A
#
# COMPACT_ATOMS: atom_id res chain seq x y z
N MET A 1 10.71 8.79 -7.68
CA MET A 1 9.68 7.78 -8.06
C MET A 1 8.53 7.85 -7.07
N ILE A 2 7.31 7.97 -7.57
CA ILE A 2 6.11 8.01 -6.73
C ILE A 2 5.91 6.64 -6.06
N ALA A 3 5.59 6.63 -4.78
CA ALA A 3 5.38 5.41 -4.01
C ALA A 3 3.89 5.19 -3.73
N LEU A 4 3.35 4.05 -4.16
CA LEU A 4 2.03 3.60 -3.74
C LEU A 4 2.13 3.06 -2.32
N LEU A 5 1.35 3.61 -1.41
CA LEU A 5 1.37 3.16 -0.02
C LEU A 5 0.46 1.95 0.15
N ASP A 6 1.05 0.86 0.62
CA ASP A 6 0.29 -0.34 0.94
C ASP A 6 -0.64 -0.10 2.14
N VAL A 7 -1.69 -0.89 2.24
CA VAL A 7 -2.68 -0.77 3.33
C VAL A 7 -2.01 -0.81 4.70
N ASN A 8 -1.08 -1.74 4.93
CA ASN A 8 -0.37 -1.84 6.21
C ASN A 8 0.38 -0.56 6.57
N LEU A 9 0.98 0.10 5.59
CA LEU A 9 1.70 1.37 5.81
C LEU A 9 0.73 2.51 6.08
N LEU A 10 -0.39 2.58 5.35
CA LEU A 10 -1.44 3.58 5.59
C LEU A 10 -1.99 3.45 7.02
N ILE A 11 -2.23 2.23 7.47
CA ILE A 11 -2.69 1.95 8.84
C ILE A 11 -1.66 2.42 9.86
N ALA A 12 -0.39 2.08 9.67
CA ALA A 12 0.69 2.50 10.57
C ALA A 12 0.81 4.02 10.67
N LEU A 13 0.62 4.73 9.55
CA LEU A 13 0.64 6.20 9.51
C LEU A 13 -0.55 6.81 10.24
N ALA A 14 -1.73 6.22 10.10
CA ALA A 14 -2.97 6.76 10.62
C ALA A 14 -3.17 6.51 12.12
N TRP A 15 -2.62 5.39 12.64
CA TRP A 15 -2.89 4.93 14.01
C TRP A 15 -1.67 5.13 14.92
N PRO A 16 -1.69 6.13 15.84
CA PRO A 16 -0.55 6.44 16.70
C PRO A 16 -0.10 5.27 17.59
N ASN A 17 -1.01 4.36 17.91
CA ASN A 17 -0.69 3.19 18.76
C ASN A 17 -0.11 2.02 17.97
N HIS A 18 -0.01 2.13 16.65
CA HIS A 18 0.58 1.08 15.83
C HIS A 18 2.07 0.93 16.18
N VAL A 19 2.54 -0.33 16.26
CA VAL A 19 3.94 -0.62 16.62
C VAL A 19 4.94 0.06 15.67
N HIS A 20 4.58 0.22 14.40
CA HIS A 20 5.44 0.84 13.38
C HIS A 20 5.07 2.29 13.08
N HIS A 21 4.22 2.92 13.89
CA HIS A 21 3.75 4.28 13.60
C HIS A 21 4.91 5.27 13.44
N ARG A 22 5.85 5.26 14.39
CA ARG A 22 6.98 6.21 14.36
C ARG A 22 7.87 5.99 13.15
N THR A 23 8.19 4.74 12.84
CA THR A 23 9.02 4.40 11.67
C THR A 23 8.32 4.79 10.36
N ALA A 24 7.02 4.50 10.26
CA ALA A 24 6.22 4.86 9.10
C ALA A 24 6.15 6.39 8.91
N LEU A 25 5.88 7.13 9.98
CA LEU A 25 5.80 8.59 9.94
C LEU A 25 7.12 9.21 9.53
N HIS A 26 8.23 8.72 10.08
CA HIS A 26 9.57 9.18 9.75
C HIS A 26 9.89 8.95 8.27
N TRP A 27 9.57 7.76 7.75
CA TRP A 27 9.74 7.46 6.34
C TRP A 27 8.87 8.38 5.46
N PHE A 28 7.61 8.56 5.83
CA PHE A 28 6.68 9.40 5.08
C PHE A 28 7.16 10.84 4.99
N ASP A 29 7.59 11.43 6.11
CA ASP A 29 8.09 12.80 6.13
C ASP A 29 9.31 13.00 5.22
N ARG A 30 10.15 11.99 5.10
CA ARG A 30 11.35 12.06 4.27
C ARG A 30 11.08 11.82 2.79
N ASN A 31 10.00 11.12 2.45
CA ASN A 31 9.74 10.66 1.08
C ASN A 31 8.54 11.32 0.41
N ARG A 32 7.63 11.91 1.15
CA ARG A 32 6.36 12.41 0.60
C ARG A 32 6.51 13.45 -0.51
N LYS A 33 7.57 14.26 -0.47
CA LYS A 33 7.78 15.30 -1.48
C LYS A 33 8.08 14.74 -2.87
N SER A 34 8.53 13.51 -2.95
CA SER A 34 8.72 12.82 -4.24
C SER A 34 7.40 12.36 -4.84
N GLY A 35 6.30 12.52 -4.11
CA GLY A 35 4.98 12.04 -4.49
C GLY A 35 4.66 10.68 -3.87
N TRP A 36 3.42 10.53 -3.46
CA TRP A 36 2.90 9.28 -2.91
C TRP A 36 1.48 9.07 -3.40
N ALA A 37 1.10 7.81 -3.51
CA ALA A 37 -0.15 7.45 -4.16
C ALA A 37 -1.01 6.54 -3.31
N THR A 38 -2.31 6.60 -3.56
CA THR A 38 -3.27 5.57 -3.19
C THR A 38 -4.01 5.10 -4.44
N CYS A 39 -4.64 3.95 -4.38
CA CYS A 39 -5.47 3.40 -5.46
C CYS A 39 -6.75 2.82 -4.87
N PRO A 40 -7.72 2.38 -5.69
CA PRO A 40 -8.97 1.81 -5.17
C PRO A 40 -8.76 0.68 -4.16
N LEU A 41 -7.81 -0.21 -4.39
CA LEU A 41 -7.52 -1.33 -3.48
C LEU A 41 -7.01 -0.85 -2.11
N THR A 42 -6.06 0.09 -2.12
CA THR A 42 -5.46 0.56 -0.87
C THR A 42 -6.42 1.44 -0.08
N GLN A 43 -7.25 2.22 -0.77
CA GLN A 43 -8.28 3.02 -0.12
C GLN A 43 -9.36 2.14 0.54
N SER A 44 -9.94 1.20 -0.21
CA SER A 44 -10.95 0.32 0.36
C SER A 44 -10.36 -0.60 1.44
N GLY A 45 -9.13 -1.06 1.26
CA GLY A 45 -8.42 -1.85 2.26
C GLY A 45 -8.20 -1.07 3.56
N PHE A 46 -7.82 0.19 3.46
CA PHE A 46 -7.65 1.06 4.62
C PHE A 46 -8.97 1.19 5.41
N VAL A 47 -10.09 1.47 4.74
CA VAL A 47 -11.38 1.60 5.40
C VAL A 47 -11.81 0.29 6.04
N ARG A 48 -11.65 -0.81 5.33
CA ARG A 48 -12.03 -2.15 5.82
C ARG A 48 -11.24 -2.53 7.08
N VAL A 49 -9.93 -2.35 7.09
CA VAL A 49 -9.08 -2.68 8.24
C VAL A 49 -9.33 -1.72 9.40
N SER A 50 -9.45 -0.41 9.12
CA SER A 50 -9.69 0.61 10.15
C SER A 50 -11.03 0.46 10.84
N SER A 51 -12.00 -0.21 10.21
CA SER A 51 -13.32 -0.44 10.77
C SER A 51 -13.55 -1.87 11.27
N ASN A 52 -12.50 -2.70 11.31
CA ASN A 52 -12.57 -4.08 11.75
C ASN A 52 -12.06 -4.22 13.19
N ALA A 53 -12.98 -4.40 14.14
CA ALA A 53 -12.66 -4.55 15.55
C ALA A 53 -11.84 -5.82 15.87
N HIS A 54 -11.89 -6.83 15.00
CA HIS A 54 -11.07 -8.03 15.15
C HIS A 54 -9.59 -7.78 14.81
N THR A 55 -9.32 -6.76 14.02
CA THR A 55 -7.95 -6.42 13.59
C THR A 55 -7.35 -5.31 14.44
N LEU A 56 -8.16 -4.28 14.78
CA LEU A 56 -7.72 -3.11 15.54
C LEU A 56 -8.58 -2.96 16.79
N PRO A 57 -7.96 -2.91 18.00
CA PRO A 57 -8.71 -2.69 19.25
C PRO A 57 -9.51 -1.39 19.25
N ASP A 58 -8.97 -0.34 18.61
CA ASP A 58 -9.57 0.99 18.53
C ASP A 58 -10.28 1.23 17.20
N ALA A 59 -10.82 0.18 16.58
CA ALA A 59 -11.49 0.28 15.30
C ALA A 59 -12.58 1.34 15.30
N ARG A 60 -12.66 2.08 14.19
CA ARG A 60 -13.69 3.11 13.97
C ARG A 60 -14.83 2.55 13.15
N SER A 61 -15.95 3.29 13.10
CA SER A 61 -17.00 2.94 12.14
C SER A 61 -16.47 3.13 10.70
N PRO A 62 -17.09 2.47 9.71
CA PRO A 62 -16.70 2.70 8.31
C PRO A 62 -16.79 4.18 7.90
N ARG A 63 -17.79 4.90 8.41
CA ARG A 63 -17.96 6.32 8.14
C ARG A 63 -16.80 7.15 8.71
N GLU A 64 -16.38 6.86 9.93
CA GLU A 64 -15.26 7.54 10.57
C GLU A 64 -13.93 7.20 9.86
N ALA A 65 -13.75 5.94 9.49
CA ALA A 65 -12.57 5.50 8.75
C ALA A 65 -12.49 6.18 7.38
N LEU A 66 -13.62 6.33 6.70
CA LEU A 66 -13.69 7.04 5.41
C LEU A 66 -13.37 8.52 5.58
N ALA A 67 -13.85 9.16 6.65
CA ALA A 67 -13.52 10.55 6.94
C ALA A 67 -12.02 10.73 7.19
N LEU A 68 -11.40 9.78 7.91
CA LEU A 68 -9.95 9.79 8.15
C LEU A 68 -9.19 9.61 6.84
N LEU A 69 -9.64 8.71 5.96
CA LEU A 69 -9.02 8.52 4.65
C LEU A 69 -9.05 9.82 3.82
N ARG A 70 -10.19 10.52 3.81
CA ARG A 70 -10.30 11.82 3.10
C ARG A 70 -9.28 12.83 3.60
N ARG A 71 -9.03 12.85 4.89
CA ARG A 71 -8.02 13.75 5.48
C ARG A 71 -6.60 13.35 5.05
N ILE A 72 -6.33 12.05 5.00
CA ILE A 72 -5.02 11.54 4.57
C ILE A 72 -4.76 11.89 3.11
N VAL A 73 -5.70 11.60 2.21
CA VAL A 73 -5.52 11.88 0.78
C VAL A 73 -5.55 13.37 0.46
N GLY A 74 -6.02 14.20 1.39
CA GLY A 74 -5.95 15.66 1.28
C GLY A 74 -4.60 16.24 1.63
N LEU A 75 -3.65 15.45 2.12
CA LEU A 75 -2.29 15.92 2.40
C LEU A 75 -1.55 16.23 1.10
N PRO A 76 -0.54 17.14 1.15
CA PRO A 76 0.22 17.50 -0.04
C PRO A 76 0.90 16.32 -0.72
N ASP A 77 1.09 16.44 -2.03
CA ASP A 77 1.84 15.51 -2.88
C ASP A 77 1.16 14.16 -3.10
N HIS A 78 -0.11 14.02 -2.71
CA HIS A 78 -0.90 12.81 -2.97
C HIS A 78 -1.35 12.74 -4.43
N VAL A 79 -1.26 11.54 -4.99
CA VAL A 79 -1.79 11.21 -6.32
C VAL A 79 -2.73 10.00 -6.18
N PHE A 80 -3.90 10.06 -6.79
CA PHE A 80 -4.77 8.90 -6.93
C PHE A 80 -4.42 8.15 -8.20
N TRP A 81 -4.07 6.88 -8.09
CA TRP A 81 -3.81 6.01 -9.24
C TRP A 81 -5.02 5.12 -9.51
N GLN A 82 -5.56 5.22 -10.73
CA GLN A 82 -6.62 4.31 -11.14
C GLN A 82 -6.08 2.89 -11.26
N ASP A 83 -6.95 1.91 -11.08
CA ASP A 83 -6.63 0.50 -11.19
C ASP A 83 -7.30 -0.07 -12.44
N ASP A 84 -6.52 -0.32 -13.48
CA ASP A 84 -6.95 -0.97 -14.71
C ASP A 84 -6.24 -2.32 -14.90
N ILE A 85 -5.70 -2.88 -13.82
CA ILE A 85 -5.02 -4.17 -13.84
C ILE A 85 -6.02 -5.30 -14.00
N SER A 86 -5.79 -6.16 -15.00
CA SER A 86 -6.50 -7.42 -15.14
C SER A 86 -5.63 -8.56 -14.60
N ILE A 87 -6.03 -9.14 -13.47
CA ILE A 87 -5.33 -10.30 -12.91
C ILE A 87 -5.40 -11.47 -13.89
N ALA A 88 -6.55 -11.64 -14.54
CA ALA A 88 -6.75 -12.71 -15.51
C ALA A 88 -5.84 -12.60 -16.72
N ALA A 89 -5.52 -11.37 -17.14
CA ALA A 89 -4.57 -11.13 -18.23
C ALA A 89 -3.11 -11.26 -17.78
N GLY A 90 -2.86 -11.31 -16.46
CA GLY A 90 -1.52 -11.43 -15.93
C GLY A 90 -0.69 -10.15 -15.99
N ASP A 91 -1.36 -8.99 -16.06
CA ASP A 91 -0.68 -7.70 -16.16
C ASP A 91 0.29 -7.48 -14.99
N PHE A 92 1.59 -7.37 -15.28
CA PHE A 92 2.63 -7.15 -14.26
C PHE A 92 2.66 -8.19 -13.13
N ILE A 93 2.13 -9.39 -13.37
CA ILE A 93 2.10 -10.47 -12.38
C ILE A 93 2.86 -11.66 -12.92
N ASP A 94 3.82 -12.17 -12.13
CA ASP A 94 4.47 -13.45 -12.42
C ASP A 94 3.76 -14.55 -11.65
N GLU A 95 2.87 -15.27 -12.32
CA GLU A 95 2.05 -16.30 -11.68
C GLU A 95 2.85 -17.44 -11.07
N LYS A 96 4.08 -17.67 -11.56
CA LYS A 96 4.97 -18.69 -11.00
C LYS A 96 5.42 -18.37 -9.57
N LYS A 97 5.33 -17.10 -9.18
CA LYS A 97 5.70 -16.64 -7.84
C LYS A 97 4.54 -16.66 -6.86
N LEU A 98 3.35 -16.99 -7.31
CA LEU A 98 2.15 -17.07 -6.48
C LEU A 98 2.02 -18.48 -5.90
N HIS A 99 2.16 -18.60 -4.58
CA HIS A 99 2.11 -19.88 -3.87
C HIS A 99 0.90 -20.02 -2.94
N GLY A 100 0.18 -18.94 -2.66
CA GLY A 100 -0.97 -18.98 -1.78
C GLY A 100 -1.93 -17.82 -2.01
N HIS A 101 -3.15 -17.98 -1.51
CA HIS A 101 -4.22 -17.00 -1.72
C HIS A 101 -3.92 -15.61 -1.13
N ARG A 102 -3.10 -15.56 -0.07
CA ARG A 102 -2.74 -14.29 0.59
C ARG A 102 -1.86 -13.40 -0.27
N GLN A 103 -1.20 -13.96 -1.28
CA GLN A 103 -0.33 -13.21 -2.18
C GLN A 103 -1.09 -12.50 -3.31
N ILE A 104 -2.37 -12.82 -3.51
CA ILE A 104 -3.12 -12.28 -4.66
C ILE A 104 -3.30 -10.77 -4.55
N THR A 105 -3.74 -10.28 -3.41
CA THR A 105 -3.90 -8.83 -3.22
C THR A 105 -2.56 -8.10 -3.30
N ASP A 106 -1.51 -8.67 -2.71
CA ASP A 106 -0.17 -8.08 -2.74
C ASP A 106 0.36 -7.98 -4.17
N ALA A 107 0.18 -9.04 -4.96
CA ALA A 107 0.57 -9.04 -6.38
C ALA A 107 -0.21 -7.98 -7.16
N HIS A 108 -1.50 -7.83 -6.88
CA HIS A 108 -2.35 -6.85 -7.54
C HIS A 108 -1.90 -5.42 -7.20
N VAL A 109 -1.68 -5.12 -5.92
CA VAL A 109 -1.23 -3.77 -5.50
C VAL A 109 0.13 -3.45 -6.12
N LEU A 110 1.05 -4.40 -6.11
CA LEU A 110 2.35 -4.25 -6.76
C LEU A 110 2.18 -3.96 -8.26
N ALA A 111 1.29 -4.70 -8.94
CA ALA A 111 1.02 -4.50 -10.36
C ALA A 111 0.51 -3.09 -10.65
N VAL A 112 -0.35 -2.53 -9.80
CA VAL A 112 -0.80 -1.15 -9.94
C VAL A 112 0.37 -0.17 -9.88
N ALA A 113 1.29 -0.35 -8.92
CA ALA A 113 2.47 0.49 -8.81
C ALA A 113 3.33 0.41 -10.07
N LEU A 114 3.54 -0.80 -10.59
CA LEU A 114 4.34 -1.00 -11.81
C LEU A 114 3.67 -0.43 -13.05
N ARG A 115 2.35 -0.55 -13.16
CA ARG A 115 1.58 0.05 -14.26
C ARG A 115 1.81 1.56 -14.35
N HIS A 116 1.92 2.23 -13.21
CA HIS A 116 2.13 3.68 -13.15
C HIS A 116 3.60 4.09 -13.16
N GLY A 117 4.52 3.15 -13.36
CA GLY A 117 5.94 3.45 -13.39
C GLY A 117 6.51 3.87 -12.04
N GLY A 118 5.85 3.50 -10.95
CA GLY A 118 6.25 3.83 -9.60
C GLY A 118 6.77 2.63 -8.81
N ARG A 119 6.75 2.78 -7.51
CA ARG A 119 7.13 1.72 -6.56
C ARG A 119 6.05 1.54 -5.50
N ILE A 120 6.13 0.46 -4.74
CA ILE A 120 5.28 0.24 -3.58
C ILE A 120 6.08 0.47 -2.30
N ALA A 121 5.47 1.13 -1.32
CA ALA A 121 6.02 1.25 0.02
C ALA A 121 5.14 0.42 0.97
N THR A 122 5.76 -0.47 1.72
CA THR A 122 5.04 -1.48 2.49
C THR A 122 5.80 -1.83 3.77
N LEU A 123 5.11 -2.42 4.74
CA LEU A 123 5.75 -3.03 5.90
C LEU A 123 6.05 -4.52 5.68
N ASP A 124 5.60 -5.08 4.55
CA ASP A 124 5.71 -6.51 4.27
C ASP A 124 6.88 -6.84 3.34
N ARG A 125 7.88 -7.55 3.86
CA ARG A 125 9.04 -8.01 3.09
C ARG A 125 8.65 -9.04 2.02
N GLY A 126 7.55 -9.75 2.20
CA GLY A 126 7.09 -10.78 1.28
C GLY A 126 6.80 -10.28 -0.13
N ILE A 127 6.44 -9.02 -0.27
CA ILE A 127 6.15 -8.42 -1.58
C ILE A 127 7.38 -8.43 -2.49
N THR A 128 8.59 -8.36 -1.92
CA THR A 128 9.82 -8.39 -2.71
C THR A 128 9.93 -9.64 -3.57
N HIS A 129 9.36 -10.75 -3.12
CA HIS A 129 9.39 -12.02 -3.83
C HIS A 129 8.41 -12.11 -5.00
N LEU A 130 7.51 -11.14 -5.14
CA LEU A 130 6.47 -11.12 -6.17
C LEU A 130 6.83 -10.26 -7.38
N VAL A 131 7.96 -9.57 -7.34
CA VAL A 131 8.36 -8.63 -8.40
C VAL A 131 8.63 -9.38 -9.70
N PRO A 132 7.88 -9.08 -10.78
CA PRO A 132 8.08 -9.74 -12.07
C PRO A 132 9.28 -9.18 -12.82
N ALA A 133 9.97 -10.04 -13.58
CA ALA A 133 11.00 -9.57 -14.50
C ALA A 133 10.38 -8.63 -15.54
N PRO A 134 11.10 -7.63 -16.05
CA PRO A 134 12.48 -7.30 -15.78
C PRO A 134 12.71 -6.37 -14.58
N HIS A 135 11.69 -6.10 -13.80
CA HIS A 135 11.78 -5.17 -12.66
C HIS A 135 12.69 -5.71 -11.55
N SER A 136 13.35 -4.79 -10.85
CA SER A 136 14.19 -5.10 -9.69
C SER A 136 13.46 -4.79 -8.39
N ALA A 137 13.40 -5.74 -7.47
CA ALA A 137 12.78 -5.54 -6.16
C ALA A 137 13.39 -4.35 -5.41
N LYS A 138 14.69 -4.16 -5.53
CA LYS A 138 15.39 -3.02 -4.88
C LYS A 138 14.88 -1.67 -5.36
N GLU A 139 14.45 -1.57 -6.61
CA GLU A 139 13.97 -0.33 -7.20
C GLU A 139 12.50 -0.09 -6.93
N VAL A 140 11.69 -1.15 -7.00
CA VAL A 140 10.23 -1.02 -7.01
C VAL A 140 9.55 -1.37 -5.69
N VAL A 141 10.28 -1.93 -4.72
CA VAL A 141 9.72 -2.22 -3.39
C VAL A 141 10.55 -1.51 -2.32
N CYS A 142 9.89 -0.66 -1.55
CA CYS A 142 10.47 -0.02 -0.37
C CYS A 142 9.84 -0.66 0.88
N VAL A 143 10.64 -1.40 1.65
CA VAL A 143 10.19 -2.00 2.91
C VAL A 143 10.47 -1.02 4.04
N VAL A 144 9.39 -0.53 4.69
CA VAL A 144 9.44 0.54 5.68
C VAL A 144 9.41 -0.06 7.09
N ILE A 145 10.43 -0.82 7.43
CA ILE A 145 10.63 -1.36 8.78
C ILE A 145 12.12 -1.35 9.12
N ASP A 146 12.43 -1.34 10.42
CA ASP A 146 13.81 -1.39 10.92
C ASP A 146 14.45 -2.76 10.75
#